data_cbbd99547da29d2faa7349c1671d404c
#
_entry.id   cbbd99547da29d2faa7349c1671d404c
#
_cell.length_a   1.000
_cell.length_b   1.000
_cell.length_c   1.000
_cell.angle_alpha   90.00
_cell.angle_beta   90.00
_cell.angle_gamma   90.00
#
_symmetry.space_group_name_H-M   'P 1'
#
loop_
_entity.id
_entity.type
_entity.pdbx_description
1 polymer ?
#
loop_
_entity_poly.entity_id
_entity_poly.type
_entity_poly.pdbx_seq_one_letter_code
_entity_poly.pdbx_strand_id
1 'polypeptide(L)'
;SCYQNPGGSHSLPGMNNGFAGQRLAWGEGYPDYYQSAARSIMPGTDSVRFYVDPDGPTVDLENMSGVTASERDEGAIAAMLWDFFDSANDGQDTVSHGHAAIQRAYAAPDFKATLNCDVNYFLGMWRKLGLPADAATAAAVTQNVQLNLLTTTAPPTPTQAAEGDLAPRSSLAAPPLAGRWWDQTTMV
;
A
#
# COMPACT_ATOMS: atom_id res chain seq x y z
N SER A 1 7.45 0.73 -13.63
CA SER A 1 7.22 0.04 -12.36
C SER A 1 6.74 1.03 -11.31
N CYS A 2 5.74 0.66 -10.54
CA CYS A 2 5.20 1.44 -9.41
C CYS A 2 6.27 1.91 -8.43
N TYR A 3 7.36 1.20 -8.35
CA TYR A 3 8.44 1.38 -7.38
C TYR A 3 9.60 2.26 -7.86
N GLN A 4 9.51 2.87 -9.03
CA GLN A 4 10.58 3.72 -9.52
C GLN A 4 10.29 5.18 -9.17
N ASN A 5 10.90 5.63 -8.08
CA ASN A 5 10.95 7.02 -7.64
C ASN A 5 9.67 7.83 -7.94
N PRO A 6 8.65 7.70 -7.11
CA PRO A 6 7.37 8.36 -7.37
C PRO A 6 7.45 9.88 -7.36
N GLY A 7 8.48 10.45 -6.74
CA GLY A 7 8.67 11.90 -6.59
C GLY A 7 7.64 12.55 -5.67
N GLY A 8 8.00 13.65 -5.10
CA GLY A 8 7.20 14.38 -4.12
C GLY A 8 7.73 14.24 -2.69
N SER A 9 7.05 14.81 -1.74
CA SER A 9 7.26 14.60 -0.32
C SER A 9 5.99 14.01 0.29
N HIS A 10 6.12 13.22 1.30
CA HIS A 10 5.01 12.58 2.02
C HIS A 10 4.86 13.16 3.42
N SER A 11 3.76 12.89 4.08
CA SER A 11 3.55 13.30 5.45
C SER A 11 3.17 12.12 6.34
N LEU A 12 3.69 12.16 7.54
CA LEU A 12 3.29 11.32 8.65
C LEU A 12 2.66 12.18 9.74
N PRO A 13 1.83 11.61 10.62
CA PRO A 13 1.28 12.31 11.77
C PRO A 13 2.38 12.98 12.60
N GLY A 14 2.20 14.27 12.90
CA GLY A 14 3.16 15.04 13.70
C GLY A 14 4.41 15.51 12.95
N MET A 15 4.57 15.18 11.69
CA MET A 15 5.62 15.71 10.81
C MET A 15 5.05 16.86 9.97
N ASN A 16 5.72 17.99 9.96
CA ASN A 16 5.29 19.20 9.23
C ASN A 16 5.72 19.16 7.75
N ASN A 17 5.55 18.02 7.10
CA ASN A 17 6.16 17.78 5.79
C ASN A 17 5.28 18.17 4.59
N GLY A 18 4.13 18.73 4.78
CA GLY A 18 3.24 19.04 3.66
C GLY A 18 2.80 17.78 2.88
N PHE A 19 1.91 17.97 1.93
CA PHE A 19 1.36 16.86 1.16
C PHE A 19 2.34 16.33 0.11
N ALA A 20 2.43 15.03 0.08
CA ALA A 20 3.17 14.27 -0.93
C ALA A 20 2.47 14.24 -2.29
N GLY A 21 3.18 13.80 -3.30
CA GLY A 21 2.55 13.23 -4.48
C GLY A 21 1.82 11.93 -4.11
N GLN A 22 0.66 11.70 -4.72
CA GLN A 22 -0.18 10.50 -4.46
C GLN A 22 0.59 9.19 -4.61
N ARG A 23 1.54 9.13 -5.54
CA ARG A 23 2.36 7.93 -5.78
C ARG A 23 3.34 7.65 -4.66
N LEU A 24 3.92 8.70 -4.07
CA LEU A 24 4.83 8.53 -2.93
C LEU A 24 4.03 8.09 -1.71
N ALA A 25 2.93 8.76 -1.41
CA ALA A 25 2.05 8.39 -0.32
C ALA A 25 1.55 6.94 -0.42
N TRP A 26 1.23 6.47 -1.63
CA TRP A 26 0.92 5.06 -1.87
C TRP A 26 2.13 4.14 -1.64
N GLY A 27 3.31 4.56 -2.12
CA GLY A 27 4.55 3.79 -2.03
C GLY A 27 5.02 3.57 -0.60
N GLU A 28 4.72 4.51 0.30
CA GLU A 28 5.04 4.43 1.73
C GLU A 28 3.86 3.85 2.53
N GLY A 29 2.64 4.31 2.31
CA GLY A 29 1.48 3.88 3.08
C GLY A 29 1.11 2.40 2.91
N TYR A 30 1.35 1.80 1.74
CA TYR A 30 1.15 0.36 1.59
C TYR A 30 2.13 -0.48 2.42
N PRO A 31 3.46 -0.22 2.43
CA PRO A 31 4.38 -0.88 3.35
C PRO A 31 4.04 -0.69 4.82
N ASP A 32 3.57 0.48 5.24
CA ASP A 32 3.19 0.78 6.61
C ASP A 32 2.02 -0.10 7.07
N TYR A 33 0.96 -0.15 6.25
CA TYR A 33 -0.11 -1.11 6.45
C TYR A 33 0.42 -2.55 6.49
N TYR A 34 1.27 -2.93 5.52
CA TYR A 34 1.75 -4.29 5.41
C TYR A 34 2.61 -4.72 6.61
N GLN A 35 3.39 -3.81 7.18
CA GLN A 35 4.14 -4.06 8.42
C GLN A 35 3.19 -4.50 9.54
N SER A 36 2.09 -3.77 9.74
CA SER A 36 1.10 -4.09 10.77
C SER A 36 0.34 -5.37 10.46
N ALA A 37 -0.11 -5.56 9.22
CA ALA A 37 -0.79 -6.77 8.78
C ALA A 37 0.10 -8.01 8.90
N ALA A 38 1.38 -7.92 8.56
CA ALA A 38 2.32 -9.03 8.72
C ALA A 38 2.54 -9.39 10.20
N ARG A 39 2.61 -8.39 11.08
CA ARG A 39 2.75 -8.61 12.52
C ARG A 39 1.52 -9.28 13.14
N SER A 40 0.32 -9.04 12.59
CA SER A 40 -0.92 -9.63 13.11
C SER A 40 -0.96 -11.16 13.06
N ILE A 41 -0.17 -11.77 12.16
CA ILE A 41 -0.06 -13.24 12.05
C ILE A 41 1.10 -13.82 12.86
N MET A 42 1.88 -13.00 13.55
CA MET A 42 3.02 -13.41 14.35
C MET A 42 2.60 -13.62 15.80
N PRO A 43 2.84 -14.81 16.41
CA PRO A 43 2.50 -15.06 17.79
C PRO A 43 3.18 -14.07 18.75
N GLY A 44 2.43 -13.56 19.73
CA GLY A 44 2.96 -12.72 20.81
C GLY A 44 3.25 -11.26 20.42
N THR A 45 2.75 -10.80 19.26
CA THR A 45 2.79 -9.38 18.92
C THR A 45 1.54 -8.68 19.44
N ASP A 46 1.71 -7.82 20.43
CA ASP A 46 0.66 -6.92 20.91
C ASP A 46 0.61 -5.67 20.03
N SER A 47 -0.55 -5.02 20.00
CA SER A 47 -0.72 -3.71 19.36
C SER A 47 -0.31 -3.66 17.87
N VAL A 48 -0.72 -4.65 17.11
CA VAL A 48 -0.41 -4.78 15.68
C VAL A 48 -0.94 -3.63 14.82
N ARG A 49 -1.98 -2.95 15.26
CA ARG A 49 -2.56 -1.78 14.59
C ARG A 49 -1.63 -0.56 14.58
N PHE A 50 -0.57 -0.57 15.38
CA PHE A 50 0.38 0.51 15.42
C PHE A 50 1.50 0.27 14.40
N TYR A 51 1.55 1.10 13.39
CA TYR A 51 2.73 1.22 12.55
C TYR A 51 3.83 1.94 13.35
N VAL A 52 5.03 1.42 13.32
CA VAL A 52 6.19 1.99 14.00
C VAL A 52 7.20 2.41 12.94
N ASP A 53 7.29 3.71 12.72
CA ASP A 53 8.34 4.27 11.88
C ASP A 53 9.67 4.25 12.65
N PRO A 54 10.75 3.66 12.07
CA PRO A 54 12.06 3.64 12.70
C PRO A 54 12.64 5.03 13.00
N ASP A 55 12.32 6.01 12.19
CA ASP A 55 12.83 7.38 12.25
C ASP A 55 11.75 8.42 12.62
N GLY A 56 10.53 7.98 12.89
CA GLY A 56 9.36 8.84 13.08
C GLY A 56 8.44 8.43 14.21
N PRO A 57 7.22 8.97 14.22
CA PRO A 57 6.22 8.67 15.23
C PRO A 57 5.60 7.29 15.03
N THR A 58 5.05 6.73 16.11
CA THR A 58 4.13 5.59 16.03
C THR A 58 2.76 6.08 15.59
N VAL A 59 2.21 5.45 14.56
CA VAL A 59 0.90 5.77 13.99
C VAL A 59 -0.11 4.72 14.42
N ASP A 60 -1.22 5.14 15.00
CA ASP A 60 -2.37 4.27 15.27
C ASP A 60 -3.26 4.22 14.01
N LEU A 61 -3.26 3.08 13.33
CA LEU A 61 -3.99 2.91 12.07
C LEU A 61 -5.51 2.84 12.26
N GLU A 62 -5.99 2.58 13.49
CA GLU A 62 -7.40 2.51 13.81
C GLU A 62 -8.07 3.88 13.96
N ASN A 63 -7.38 4.83 14.59
CA ASN A 63 -8.04 6.08 14.94
C ASN A 63 -7.54 7.30 14.19
N MET A 64 -6.53 7.13 13.34
CA MET A 64 -5.94 8.21 12.54
C MET A 64 -5.59 9.48 13.31
N SER A 65 -5.29 9.36 14.61
CA SER A 65 -5.00 10.52 15.44
C SER A 65 -3.77 11.27 14.93
N GLY A 66 -3.97 12.52 14.49
CA GLY A 66 -2.93 13.34 13.91
C GLY A 66 -2.69 13.13 12.40
N VAL A 67 -3.40 12.20 11.78
CA VAL A 67 -3.38 12.00 10.32
C VAL A 67 -4.40 12.91 9.65
N THR A 68 -4.04 13.51 8.55
CA THR A 68 -4.99 14.26 7.72
C THR A 68 -5.56 13.34 6.65
N ALA A 69 -6.88 13.15 6.64
CA ALA A 69 -7.56 12.36 5.62
C ALA A 69 -7.24 12.92 4.21
N SER A 70 -6.49 12.17 3.42
CA SER A 70 -6.07 12.58 2.09
C SER A 70 -5.45 11.43 1.30
N GLU A 71 -5.67 11.42 0.00
CA GLU A 71 -4.99 10.51 -0.93
C GLU A 71 -3.47 10.79 -1.07
N ARG A 72 -2.97 11.82 -0.39
CA ARG A 72 -1.56 12.24 -0.40
C ARG A 72 -0.88 12.06 0.94
N ASP A 73 -1.55 11.47 1.89
CA ASP A 73 -1.01 11.16 3.21
C ASP A 73 -0.80 9.65 3.34
N GLU A 74 0.42 9.23 3.64
CA GLU A 74 0.75 7.81 3.73
C GLU A 74 0.06 7.13 4.91
N GLY A 75 -0.08 7.83 6.04
CA GLY A 75 -0.80 7.32 7.19
C GLY A 75 -2.29 7.10 6.90
N ALA A 76 -2.90 8.00 6.12
CA ALA A 76 -4.29 7.87 5.68
C ALA A 76 -4.49 6.67 4.74
N ILE A 77 -3.52 6.42 3.85
CA ILE A 77 -3.54 5.24 2.98
C ILE A 77 -3.35 3.96 3.80
N ALA A 78 -2.41 3.96 4.74
CA ALA A 78 -2.18 2.82 5.62
C ALA A 78 -3.42 2.50 6.47
N ALA A 79 -4.09 3.51 7.04
CA ALA A 79 -5.32 3.37 7.81
C ALA A 79 -6.47 2.82 6.96
N MET A 80 -6.70 3.34 5.75
CA MET A 80 -7.71 2.80 4.83
C MET A 80 -7.48 1.32 4.52
N LEU A 81 -6.23 0.94 4.30
CA LEU A 81 -5.89 -0.47 4.03
C LEU A 81 -6.01 -1.34 5.28
N TRP A 82 -5.81 -0.74 6.46
CA TRP A 82 -6.04 -1.41 7.74
C TRP A 82 -7.51 -1.67 7.96
N ASP A 83 -8.41 -0.70 7.75
CA ASP A 83 -9.86 -0.88 7.80
C ASP A 83 -10.33 -1.99 6.83
N PHE A 84 -9.71 -2.07 5.65
CA PHE A 84 -10.03 -3.16 4.70
C PHE A 84 -9.55 -4.52 5.18
N PHE A 85 -8.48 -4.56 5.97
CA PHE A 85 -7.83 -5.79 6.38
C PHE A 85 -8.44 -6.40 7.62
N ASP A 86 -8.61 -5.61 8.67
CA ASP A 86 -8.91 -6.12 9.98
C ASP A 86 -10.40 -6.50 10.16
N SER A 87 -10.75 -7.00 11.31
CA SER A 87 -12.11 -7.40 11.66
C SER A 87 -12.61 -6.75 12.96
N ALA A 88 -11.81 -5.89 13.53
CA ALA A 88 -12.22 -5.11 14.67
C ALA A 88 -13.17 -4.00 14.20
N ASN A 89 -14.36 -3.96 14.77
CA ASN A 89 -15.28 -2.86 14.54
C ASN A 89 -15.08 -1.90 15.71
N ASP A 90 -14.27 -0.89 15.51
CA ASP A 90 -13.98 0.14 16.51
C ASP A 90 -14.98 1.30 16.52
N GLY A 91 -16.02 1.21 15.69
CA GLY A 91 -17.08 2.21 15.56
C GLY A 91 -16.78 3.29 14.51
N GLN A 92 -15.64 3.27 13.89
CA GLN A 92 -15.25 4.14 12.77
C GLN A 92 -15.55 3.45 11.44
N ASP A 93 -15.29 2.16 11.36
CA ASP A 93 -15.59 1.35 10.19
C ASP A 93 -16.41 0.09 10.54
N THR A 94 -16.93 -0.55 9.52
CA THR A 94 -17.70 -1.80 9.60
C THR A 94 -17.33 -2.77 8.49
N VAL A 95 -16.17 -2.55 7.87
CA VAL A 95 -15.69 -3.37 6.75
C VAL A 95 -14.60 -4.33 7.20
N SER A 96 -14.51 -5.47 6.54
CA SER A 96 -13.45 -6.44 6.73
C SER A 96 -13.35 -7.29 5.47
N HIS A 97 -12.42 -6.95 4.61
CA HIS A 97 -12.23 -7.66 3.34
C HIS A 97 -11.06 -8.65 3.41
N GLY A 98 -10.17 -8.44 4.36
CA GLY A 98 -8.99 -9.25 4.58
C GLY A 98 -7.87 -9.03 3.57
N HIS A 99 -6.69 -9.50 3.94
CA HIS A 99 -5.46 -9.31 3.16
C HIS A 99 -5.55 -9.87 1.73
N ALA A 100 -6.26 -10.99 1.53
CA ALA A 100 -6.39 -11.61 0.21
C ALA A 100 -7.08 -10.71 -0.81
N ALA A 101 -8.10 -9.94 -0.40
CA ALA A 101 -8.77 -8.99 -1.29
C ALA A 101 -7.84 -7.83 -1.66
N ILE A 102 -7.11 -7.28 -0.69
CA ILE A 102 -6.13 -6.23 -0.91
C ILE A 102 -5.05 -6.71 -1.87
N GLN A 103 -4.48 -7.89 -1.62
CA GLN A 103 -3.46 -8.48 -2.49
C GLN A 103 -3.96 -8.74 -3.91
N ARG A 104 -5.22 -9.14 -4.07
CA ARG A 104 -5.82 -9.36 -5.40
C ARG A 104 -5.83 -8.07 -6.22
N ALA A 105 -6.15 -6.93 -5.62
CA ALA A 105 -6.13 -5.63 -6.30
C ALA A 105 -4.69 -5.15 -6.54
N TYR A 106 -3.84 -5.23 -5.53
CA TYR A 106 -2.43 -4.79 -5.59
C TYR A 106 -1.60 -5.61 -6.58
N ALA A 107 -1.79 -6.93 -6.61
CA ALA A 107 -1.03 -7.84 -7.46
C ALA A 107 -1.55 -7.92 -8.89
N ALA A 108 -2.68 -7.27 -9.21
CA ALA A 108 -3.26 -7.31 -10.53
C ALA A 108 -2.28 -6.79 -11.59
N PRO A 109 -2.15 -7.47 -12.75
CA PRO A 109 -1.21 -7.08 -13.80
C PRO A 109 -1.40 -5.64 -14.26
N ASP A 110 -2.64 -5.20 -14.43
CA ASP A 110 -2.96 -3.83 -14.86
C ASP A 110 -2.44 -2.79 -13.87
N PHE A 111 -2.61 -3.04 -12.56
CA PHE A 111 -2.11 -2.13 -11.53
C PHE A 111 -0.58 -2.09 -11.53
N LYS A 112 0.07 -3.25 -11.61
CA LYS A 112 1.53 -3.35 -11.66
C LYS A 112 2.15 -2.75 -12.92
N ALA A 113 1.44 -2.77 -14.03
CA ALA A 113 1.90 -2.23 -15.30
C ALA A 113 1.75 -0.72 -15.41
N THR A 114 0.91 -0.09 -14.57
CA THR A 114 0.76 1.36 -14.59
C THR A 114 2.00 2.07 -14.03
N LEU A 115 2.30 3.24 -14.57
CA LEU A 115 3.33 4.14 -14.03
C LEU A 115 2.79 5.04 -12.92
N ASN A 116 1.47 5.12 -12.79
CA ASN A 116 0.77 5.96 -11.83
C ASN A 116 0.16 5.11 -10.71
N CYS A 117 0.98 4.33 -10.04
CA CYS A 117 0.51 3.57 -8.88
C CYS A 117 0.24 4.51 -7.72
N ASP A 118 -1.01 4.74 -7.49
CA ASP A 118 -1.54 5.52 -6.39
C ASP A 118 -2.84 4.89 -5.87
N VAL A 119 -3.36 5.42 -4.80
CA VAL A 119 -4.57 4.91 -4.16
C VAL A 119 -5.80 4.98 -5.09
N ASN A 120 -5.89 6.00 -5.94
CA ASN A 120 -7.01 6.14 -6.89
C ASN A 120 -7.01 4.99 -7.92
N TYR A 121 -5.84 4.65 -8.47
CA TYR A 121 -5.71 3.50 -9.37
C TYR A 121 -5.93 2.17 -8.65
N PHE A 122 -5.48 2.03 -7.41
CA PHE A 122 -5.75 0.85 -6.58
C PHE A 122 -7.25 0.63 -6.39
N LEU A 123 -7.97 1.67 -5.98
CA LEU A 123 -9.43 1.62 -5.79
C LEU A 123 -10.18 1.41 -7.12
N GLY A 124 -9.68 1.98 -8.19
CA GLY A 124 -10.19 1.70 -9.54
C GLY A 124 -10.00 0.24 -9.93
N MET A 125 -8.87 -0.37 -9.59
CA MET A 125 -8.63 -1.81 -9.79
C MET A 125 -9.50 -2.65 -8.88
N TRP A 126 -9.70 -2.24 -7.62
CA TRP A 126 -10.63 -2.87 -6.68
C TRP A 126 -12.02 -3.06 -7.31
N ARG A 127 -12.56 -1.99 -7.89
CA ARG A 127 -13.85 -2.04 -8.60
C ARG A 127 -13.80 -2.90 -9.87
N LYS A 128 -12.76 -2.75 -10.68
CA LYS A 128 -12.58 -3.51 -11.94
C LYS A 128 -12.60 -5.02 -11.69
N LEU A 129 -12.07 -5.46 -10.55
CA LEU A 129 -12.05 -6.86 -10.13
C LEU A 129 -13.35 -7.34 -9.46
N GLY A 130 -14.34 -6.48 -9.32
CA GLY A 130 -15.61 -6.81 -8.66
C GLY A 130 -15.46 -7.07 -7.16
N LEU A 131 -14.49 -6.44 -6.52
CA LEU A 131 -14.35 -6.50 -5.06
C LEU A 131 -15.45 -5.66 -4.40
N PRO A 132 -15.79 -5.90 -3.11
CA PRO A 132 -16.89 -5.20 -2.45
C PRO A 132 -16.74 -3.68 -2.52
N ALA A 133 -17.79 -3.01 -2.98
CA ALA A 133 -17.85 -1.55 -3.14
C ALA A 133 -19.21 -1.04 -2.65
N ASP A 134 -19.67 -1.58 -1.53
CA ASP A 134 -20.89 -1.17 -0.85
C ASP A 134 -20.73 0.18 -0.12
N ALA A 135 -21.79 0.61 0.54
CA ALA A 135 -21.82 1.89 1.23
C ALA A 135 -20.81 1.97 2.39
N ALA A 136 -20.57 0.85 3.09
CA ALA A 136 -19.61 0.79 4.19
C ALA A 136 -18.18 0.94 3.67
N THR A 137 -17.82 0.18 2.63
CA THR A 137 -16.51 0.29 1.96
C THR A 137 -16.28 1.70 1.40
N ALA A 138 -17.32 2.30 0.79
CA ALA A 138 -17.22 3.66 0.28
C ALA A 138 -17.05 4.70 1.41
N ALA A 139 -17.66 4.47 2.56
CA ALA A 139 -17.50 5.33 3.73
C ALA A 139 -16.05 5.27 4.28
N ALA A 140 -15.49 4.07 4.46
CA ALA A 140 -14.10 3.89 4.89
C ALA A 140 -13.10 4.60 3.93
N VAL A 141 -13.29 4.45 2.62
CA VAL A 141 -12.47 5.16 1.62
C VAL A 141 -12.59 6.69 1.77
N THR A 142 -13.82 7.20 1.90
CA THR A 142 -14.03 8.64 2.00
C THR A 142 -13.46 9.20 3.29
N GLN A 143 -13.62 8.49 4.40
CA GLN A 143 -13.12 8.90 5.71
C GLN A 143 -11.61 9.02 5.73
N ASN A 144 -10.90 8.05 5.18
CA ASN A 144 -9.44 8.00 5.25
C ASN A 144 -8.77 8.84 4.15
N VAL A 145 -9.15 8.65 2.89
CA VAL A 145 -8.41 9.22 1.76
C VAL A 145 -9.17 10.29 0.98
N GLN A 146 -10.41 10.62 1.40
CA GLN A 146 -11.27 11.62 0.76
C GLN A 146 -11.56 11.34 -0.73
N LEU A 147 -11.53 10.09 -1.14
CA LEU A 147 -11.89 9.67 -2.48
C LEU A 147 -13.31 9.09 -2.50
N ASN A 148 -13.95 9.22 -3.65
CA ASN A 148 -15.18 8.51 -3.91
C ASN A 148 -14.87 7.19 -4.63
N LEU A 149 -15.00 6.08 -3.91
CA LEU A 149 -14.73 4.74 -4.44
C LEU A 149 -15.42 4.49 -5.79
N LEU A 150 -16.63 4.99 -5.97
CA LEU A 150 -17.42 4.71 -7.18
C LEU A 150 -16.96 5.48 -8.43
N THR A 151 -16.16 6.53 -8.26
CA THR A 151 -15.65 7.37 -9.35
C THR A 151 -14.14 7.27 -9.58
N THR A 152 -13.44 6.45 -8.78
CA THR A 152 -12.00 6.24 -8.95
C THR A 152 -11.66 5.62 -10.29
N THR A 153 -10.48 5.94 -10.81
CA THR A 153 -10.04 5.55 -12.14
C THR A 153 -9.30 4.21 -12.11
N ALA A 154 -9.80 3.22 -12.84
CA ALA A 154 -9.06 1.97 -13.01
C ALA A 154 -7.83 2.19 -13.89
N PRO A 155 -6.70 1.50 -13.62
CA PRO A 155 -5.55 1.53 -14.51
C PRO A 155 -5.93 1.08 -15.91
N PRO A 156 -5.30 1.65 -16.96
CA PRO A 156 -5.48 1.16 -18.31
C PRO A 156 -4.98 -0.28 -18.40
N THR A 157 -5.69 -1.10 -19.15
CA THR A 157 -5.20 -2.46 -19.44
C THR A 157 -3.93 -2.37 -20.29
N PRO A 158 -2.83 -3.05 -19.92
CA PRO A 158 -1.63 -3.08 -20.74
C PRO A 158 -1.98 -3.52 -22.15
N THR A 159 -1.60 -2.75 -23.16
CA THR A 159 -1.69 -3.20 -24.53
C THR A 159 -0.60 -4.25 -24.78
N GLN A 160 -0.95 -5.36 -25.42
CA GLN A 160 -0.02 -6.48 -25.73
C GLN A 160 1.23 -6.02 -26.53
N ALA A 161 1.19 -4.83 -27.13
CA ALA A 161 2.36 -4.24 -27.79
C ALA A 161 3.53 -3.95 -26.82
N ALA A 162 3.27 -3.82 -25.53
CA ALA A 162 4.34 -3.61 -24.53
C ALA A 162 5.03 -4.95 -24.16
N GLU A 163 4.41 -6.09 -24.41
CA GLU A 163 5.04 -7.40 -24.16
C GLU A 163 6.06 -7.79 -25.24
N GLY A 164 5.93 -7.25 -26.46
CA GLY A 164 6.83 -7.54 -27.57
C GLY A 164 8.22 -6.88 -27.46
N ASP A 165 8.37 -5.89 -26.60
CA ASP A 165 9.64 -5.14 -26.45
C ASP A 165 10.49 -5.65 -25.27
N LEU A 166 10.02 -6.62 -24.53
CA LEU A 166 10.85 -7.41 -23.64
C LEU A 166 11.53 -8.50 -24.48
N ALA A 167 12.41 -8.08 -25.41
CA ALA A 167 13.38 -9.01 -25.96
C ALA A 167 13.99 -9.80 -24.78
N PRO A 168 14.02 -11.13 -24.83
CA PRO A 168 14.59 -11.90 -23.74
C PRO A 168 15.99 -11.35 -23.51
N ARG A 169 16.25 -10.87 -22.31
CA ARG A 169 17.62 -10.50 -21.88
C ARG A 169 18.46 -11.75 -21.81
N SER A 170 18.68 -12.36 -22.96
CA SER A 170 19.44 -13.60 -23.13
C SER A 170 20.94 -13.42 -23.01
N SER A 171 21.42 -12.27 -22.51
CA SER A 171 22.86 -12.03 -22.45
C SER A 171 23.35 -11.32 -21.19
N LEU A 172 22.57 -11.21 -20.14
CA LEU A 172 23.17 -11.03 -18.84
C LEU A 172 23.54 -12.39 -18.31
N ALA A 173 24.75 -12.87 -18.68
CA ALA A 173 25.40 -13.87 -17.89
C ALA A 173 25.24 -13.46 -16.42
N ALA A 174 24.68 -14.35 -15.61
CA ALA A 174 24.59 -14.10 -14.17
C ALA A 174 25.98 -13.65 -13.73
N PRO A 175 26.10 -12.49 -13.03
CA PRO A 175 27.38 -12.11 -12.49
C PRO A 175 27.85 -13.30 -11.65
N PRO A 176 29.12 -13.70 -11.71
CA PRO A 176 29.60 -14.77 -10.87
C PRO A 176 29.23 -14.41 -9.43
N LEU A 177 28.62 -15.33 -8.72
CA LEU A 177 28.34 -15.21 -7.28
C LEU A 177 29.67 -15.17 -6.52
N ALA A 178 30.46 -14.14 -6.74
CA ALA A 178 31.67 -13.83 -6.00
C ALA A 178 31.27 -12.86 -4.90
N GLY A 179 31.05 -13.41 -3.73
CA GLY A 179 30.78 -12.63 -2.54
C GLY A 179 29.74 -13.33 -1.67
N ARG A 180 30.22 -14.13 -0.75
CA ARG A 180 29.38 -14.69 0.32
C ARG A 180 28.89 -13.52 1.18
N TRP A 181 27.60 -13.22 1.11
CA TRP A 181 26.98 -12.18 1.93
C TRP A 181 26.68 -12.65 3.35
N TRP A 182 26.92 -13.93 3.68
CA TRP A 182 26.74 -14.47 5.02
C TRP A 182 27.89 -15.40 5.36
N ASP A 183 28.89 -14.88 6.02
CA ASP A 183 29.85 -15.71 6.74
C ASP A 183 29.32 -15.90 8.17
N GLN A 184 28.77 -17.09 8.44
CA GLN A 184 28.23 -17.44 9.75
C GLN A 184 29.32 -17.76 10.78
N THR A 185 30.60 -17.49 10.50
CA THR A 185 31.71 -17.89 11.36
C THR A 185 32.17 -16.83 12.37
N THR A 186 31.48 -15.70 12.50
CA THR A 186 31.85 -14.63 13.45
C THR A 186 30.83 -14.34 14.53
N MET A 187 30.00 -15.31 14.92
CA MET A 187 29.32 -15.23 16.20
C MET A 187 30.03 -16.16 17.20
N VAL A 188 31.00 -15.63 17.90
CA VAL A 188 31.52 -16.11 19.19
C VAL A 188 31.31 -14.99 20.19
#